data_f6a93bc02dc83d33d6380cedcd02007a
#
_entry.id   f6a93bc02dc83d33d6380cedcd02007a
#
_cell.length_a   1.000
_cell.length_b   1.000
_cell.length_c   1.000
_cell.angle_alpha   90.00
_cell.angle_beta   90.00
_cell.angle_gamma   90.00
#
_symmetry.space_group_name_H-M   'P 1'
#
loop_
_entity.id
_entity.type
_entity.pdbx_description
1 polymer ?
#
loop_
_entity_poly.entity_id
_entity_poly.type
_entity_poly.pdbx_seq_one_letter_code
_entity_poly.pdbx_strand_id
1 'polypeptide(L)'
;SAIVFLLITLILVGLLLFAKAKLVPSGNVSLKVNGEKDIETPIGGTLLGALQSGGIFLSSACGGGGKCGQCRAQVIDGGGEILPTEKGFFSRKQVKDHWRLACQCKVKEDMVVQVPDEVFGVKEWECEVISNKNVATFIKEFIVALPKGEHMDFIPGSYAQIKIPTYSMDYNKDIDKSLIGPEYLPAWEKFGLFGLKCKNDSPSIRAYSMANY
;
A
#
# COMPACT_ATOMS: atom_id res chain seq x y z
N SER A 1 -26.67 -37.86 9.56
CA SER A 1 -26.01 -36.76 10.35
C SER A 1 -25.23 -35.78 9.48
N ALA A 2 -24.49 -36.20 8.44
CA ALA A 2 -23.73 -35.30 7.56
C ALA A 2 -24.62 -34.30 6.80
N ILE A 3 -25.77 -34.71 6.31
CA ILE A 3 -26.74 -33.83 5.61
C ILE A 3 -27.28 -32.74 6.54
N VAL A 4 -27.59 -33.08 7.79
CA VAL A 4 -28.08 -32.11 8.79
C VAL A 4 -26.98 -31.07 9.10
N PHE A 5 -25.74 -31.52 9.26
CA PHE A 5 -24.61 -30.63 9.47
C PHE A 5 -24.41 -29.67 8.28
N LEU A 6 -24.48 -30.19 7.05
CA LEU A 6 -24.38 -29.40 5.84
C LEU A 6 -25.51 -28.35 5.74
N LEU A 7 -26.74 -28.72 6.04
CA LEU A 7 -27.87 -27.80 6.03
C LEU A 7 -27.72 -26.69 7.08
N ILE A 8 -27.29 -27.02 8.29
CA ILE A 8 -27.07 -26.03 9.34
C ILE A 8 -25.96 -25.05 8.93
N THR A 9 -24.82 -25.54 8.37
CA THR A 9 -23.75 -24.70 7.93
C THR A 9 -24.17 -23.77 6.78
N LEU A 10 -24.92 -24.26 5.80
CA LEU A 10 -25.46 -23.46 4.71
C LEU A 10 -26.42 -22.36 5.20
N ILE A 11 -27.31 -22.71 6.16
CA ILE A 11 -28.21 -21.72 6.76
C ILE A 11 -27.43 -20.64 7.50
N LEU A 12 -26.41 -21.02 8.31
CA LEU A 12 -25.58 -20.07 9.03
C LEU A 12 -24.80 -19.16 8.08
N VAL A 13 -24.19 -19.71 7.03
CA VAL A 13 -23.49 -18.93 5.99
C VAL A 13 -24.46 -17.99 5.26
N GLY A 14 -25.64 -18.48 4.89
CA GLY A 14 -26.69 -17.66 4.26
C GLY A 14 -27.12 -16.50 5.16
N LEU A 15 -27.32 -16.76 6.45
CA LEU A 15 -27.69 -15.75 7.44
C LEU A 15 -26.58 -14.72 7.65
N LEU A 16 -25.33 -15.15 7.71
CA LEU A 16 -24.17 -14.24 7.78
C LEU A 16 -24.03 -13.37 6.54
N LEU A 17 -24.19 -13.94 5.34
CA LEU A 17 -24.13 -13.19 4.09
C LEU A 17 -25.29 -12.19 3.99
N PHE A 18 -26.49 -12.58 4.39
CA PHE A 18 -27.65 -11.70 4.46
C PHE A 18 -27.44 -10.54 5.45
N ALA A 19 -26.96 -10.87 6.66
CA ALA A 19 -26.63 -9.85 7.66
C ALA A 19 -25.54 -8.90 7.16
N LYS A 20 -24.47 -9.41 6.53
CA LYS A 20 -23.42 -8.61 5.90
C LYS A 20 -23.99 -7.68 4.84
N ALA A 21 -24.86 -8.18 3.95
CA ALA A 21 -25.45 -7.37 2.87
C ALA A 21 -26.37 -6.25 3.39
N LYS A 22 -27.00 -6.45 4.55
CA LYS A 22 -27.90 -5.46 5.18
C LYS A 22 -27.19 -4.49 6.12
N LEU A 23 -26.16 -4.95 6.83
CA LEU A 23 -25.51 -4.20 7.90
C LEU A 23 -24.24 -3.47 7.44
N VAL A 24 -23.58 -3.94 6.38
CA VAL A 24 -22.39 -3.28 5.85
C VAL A 24 -22.84 -2.21 4.84
N PRO A 25 -22.62 -0.93 5.13
CA PRO A 25 -22.92 0.14 4.17
C PRO A 25 -22.17 -0.11 2.87
N SER A 26 -22.87 0.03 1.74
CA SER A 26 -22.29 -0.04 0.41
C SER A 26 -22.57 1.30 -0.30
N GLY A 27 -21.58 1.79 -1.05
CA GLY A 27 -21.69 3.05 -1.76
C GLY A 27 -20.37 3.80 -1.78
N ASN A 28 -20.39 4.98 -2.35
CA ASN A 28 -19.26 5.91 -2.32
C ASN A 28 -19.52 6.97 -1.25
N VAL A 29 -18.44 7.46 -0.71
CA VAL A 29 -18.39 8.58 0.24
C VAL A 29 -17.39 9.61 -0.24
N SER A 30 -17.55 10.84 0.20
CA SER A 30 -16.67 11.95 -0.12
C SER A 30 -15.63 12.17 0.96
N LEU A 31 -14.36 12.30 0.53
CA LEU A 31 -13.25 12.71 1.38
C LEU A 31 -12.85 14.14 0.99
N LYS A 32 -13.08 15.08 1.86
CA LYS A 32 -12.64 16.46 1.69
C LYS A 32 -11.25 16.64 2.29
N VAL A 33 -10.24 16.87 1.45
CA VAL A 33 -8.84 16.96 1.87
C VAL A 33 -8.37 18.41 1.83
N ASN A 34 -7.88 18.91 2.96
CA ASN A 34 -7.41 20.30 3.19
C ASN A 34 -8.42 21.38 2.75
N GLY A 35 -9.69 21.02 2.58
CA GLY A 35 -10.71 21.94 2.05
C GLY A 35 -10.63 22.27 0.55
N GLU A 36 -9.66 21.71 -0.15
CA GLU A 36 -9.35 22.03 -1.55
C GLU A 36 -9.67 20.88 -2.52
N LYS A 37 -9.57 19.64 -2.07
CA LYS A 37 -9.72 18.46 -2.93
C LYS A 37 -10.79 17.51 -2.40
N ASP A 38 -11.77 17.20 -3.24
CA ASP A 38 -12.78 16.18 -2.96
C ASP A 38 -12.43 14.88 -3.69
N ILE A 39 -12.44 13.76 -2.97
CA ILE A 39 -12.15 12.43 -3.49
C ILE A 39 -13.35 11.53 -3.21
N GLU A 40 -13.96 10.98 -4.25
CA GLU A 40 -14.96 9.93 -4.09
C GLU A 40 -14.30 8.56 -3.97
N THR A 41 -14.69 7.79 -2.98
CA THR A 41 -14.11 6.48 -2.70
C THR A 41 -15.16 5.50 -2.17
N PRO A 42 -15.05 4.21 -2.49
CA PRO A 42 -15.96 3.21 -1.93
C PRO A 42 -15.73 3.03 -0.43
N ILE A 43 -16.82 2.78 0.29
CA ILE A 43 -16.81 2.45 1.71
C ILE A 43 -16.04 1.15 1.97
N GLY A 44 -15.36 1.06 3.12
CA GLY A 44 -14.71 -0.15 3.62
C GLY A 44 -13.21 -0.22 3.41
N GLY A 45 -12.67 0.63 2.53
CA GLY A 45 -11.23 0.78 2.33
C GLY A 45 -10.53 1.45 3.52
N THR A 46 -9.20 1.63 3.42
CA THR A 46 -8.43 2.45 4.35
C THR A 46 -8.36 3.90 3.83
N LEU A 47 -8.27 4.86 4.74
CA LEU A 47 -8.05 6.26 4.37
C LEU A 47 -6.76 6.42 3.53
N LEU A 48 -5.70 5.67 3.86
CA LEU A 48 -4.46 5.66 3.06
C LEU A 48 -4.72 5.26 1.60
N GLY A 49 -5.47 4.17 1.37
CA GLY A 49 -5.80 3.72 0.01
C GLY A 49 -6.71 4.69 -0.73
N ALA A 50 -7.66 5.31 -0.04
CA ALA A 50 -8.54 6.31 -0.62
C ALA A 50 -7.79 7.60 -1.03
N LEU A 51 -6.87 8.08 -0.18
CA LEU A 51 -6.00 9.21 -0.51
C LEU A 51 -5.09 8.89 -1.72
N GLN A 52 -4.51 7.69 -1.75
CA GLN A 52 -3.66 7.24 -2.87
C GLN A 52 -4.44 7.18 -4.18
N SER A 53 -5.67 6.67 -4.19
CA SER A 53 -6.52 6.65 -5.39
C SER A 53 -6.89 8.06 -5.86
N GLY A 54 -6.94 9.03 -4.95
CA GLY A 54 -7.10 10.44 -5.26
C GLY A 54 -5.79 11.16 -5.62
N GLY A 55 -4.66 10.47 -5.74
CA GLY A 55 -3.36 11.07 -6.08
C GLY A 55 -2.69 11.79 -4.92
N ILE A 56 -3.05 11.48 -3.67
CA ILE A 56 -2.43 12.02 -2.46
C ILE A 56 -1.64 10.90 -1.78
N PHE A 57 -0.32 10.99 -1.76
CA PHE A 57 0.57 9.92 -1.33
C PHE A 57 1.18 10.23 0.04
N LEU A 58 0.54 9.72 1.10
CA LEU A 58 1.12 9.77 2.44
C LEU A 58 2.29 8.81 2.60
N SER A 59 3.28 9.22 3.35
CA SER A 59 4.41 8.40 3.75
C SER A 59 3.97 7.10 4.40
N SER A 60 4.41 5.95 3.88
CA SER A 60 4.05 4.64 4.45
C SER A 60 5.14 3.59 4.21
N ALA A 61 6.25 3.68 4.94
CA ALA A 61 7.38 2.75 4.79
C ALA A 61 7.01 1.28 5.05
N CYS A 62 5.98 1.01 5.86
CA CYS A 62 5.50 -0.36 6.12
C CYS A 62 4.45 -0.85 5.11
N GLY A 63 4.16 -0.07 4.05
CA GLY A 63 3.15 -0.43 3.05
C GLY A 63 1.72 -0.55 3.59
N GLY A 64 1.38 0.24 4.60
CA GLY A 64 0.04 0.22 5.20
C GLY A 64 -0.13 -0.75 6.38
N GLY A 65 0.94 -1.41 6.82
CA GLY A 65 0.90 -2.42 7.90
C GLY A 65 0.75 -1.87 9.33
N GLY A 66 0.58 -0.56 9.54
CA GLY A 66 0.36 0.05 10.85
C GLY A 66 1.57 0.05 11.79
N LYS A 67 2.79 -0.18 11.27
CA LYS A 67 3.98 -0.39 12.12
C LYS A 67 4.99 0.76 12.13
N CYS A 68 5.01 1.61 11.08
CA CYS A 68 6.01 2.67 10.96
C CYS A 68 5.56 4.02 11.53
N GLY A 69 4.26 4.24 11.72
CA GLY A 69 3.71 5.48 12.25
C GLY A 69 3.83 6.69 11.32
N GLN A 70 4.13 6.52 10.03
CA GLN A 70 4.41 7.62 9.10
C GLN A 70 3.18 8.16 8.37
N CYS A 71 2.18 7.33 8.09
CA CYS A 71 0.96 7.73 7.37
C CYS A 71 0.01 8.56 8.24
N ARG A 72 0.53 9.65 8.78
CA ARG A 72 -0.19 10.54 9.70
C ARG A 72 -1.10 11.48 8.93
N ALA A 73 -2.35 11.53 9.33
CA ALA A 73 -3.33 12.50 8.85
C ALA A 73 -4.18 12.98 10.03
N GLN A 74 -4.66 14.19 9.97
CA GLN A 74 -5.61 14.71 10.95
C GLN A 74 -7.02 14.51 10.39
N VAL A 75 -7.83 13.69 11.03
CA VAL A 75 -9.19 13.38 10.59
C VAL A 75 -10.16 14.18 11.42
N ILE A 76 -10.58 15.32 10.89
CA ILE A 76 -11.41 16.30 11.59
C ILE A 76 -12.81 15.75 11.82
N ASP A 77 -13.34 15.00 10.82
CA ASP A 77 -14.68 14.42 10.88
C ASP A 77 -14.72 13.08 10.14
N GLY A 78 -15.63 12.18 10.51
CA GLY A 78 -15.86 10.88 9.86
C GLY A 78 -14.82 9.79 10.18
N GLY A 79 -13.81 10.06 11.01
CA GLY A 79 -12.72 9.12 11.32
C GLY A 79 -13.02 8.08 12.40
N GLY A 80 -14.09 8.28 13.17
CA GLY A 80 -14.38 7.49 14.36
C GLY A 80 -13.29 7.62 15.44
N GLU A 81 -13.32 6.74 16.44
CA GLU A 81 -12.35 6.76 17.52
C GLU A 81 -10.99 6.18 17.12
N ILE A 82 -9.92 6.69 17.76
CA ILE A 82 -8.57 6.18 17.57
C ILE A 82 -8.43 4.76 18.11
N LEU A 83 -7.87 3.87 17.30
CA LEU A 83 -7.67 2.47 17.67
C LEU A 83 -6.55 2.31 18.71
N PRO A 84 -6.64 1.30 19.59
CA PRO A 84 -5.55 1.00 20.53
C PRO A 84 -4.19 0.80 19.85
N THR A 85 -4.17 0.25 18.63
CA THR A 85 -2.97 0.03 17.82
C THR A 85 -2.32 1.30 17.32
N GLU A 86 -3.06 2.42 17.26
CA GLU A 86 -2.55 3.72 16.80
C GLU A 86 -2.05 4.58 17.98
N LYS A 87 -2.58 4.37 19.19
CA LYS A 87 -2.30 5.24 20.36
C LYS A 87 -0.81 5.35 20.68
N GLY A 88 -0.02 4.32 20.43
CA GLY A 88 1.42 4.33 20.67
C GLY A 88 2.23 5.28 19.79
N PHE A 89 1.65 5.76 18.68
CA PHE A 89 2.32 6.67 17.74
C PHE A 89 2.00 8.14 17.95
N PHE A 90 1.07 8.46 18.86
CA PHE A 90 0.58 9.80 19.06
C PHE A 90 0.66 10.24 20.53
N SER A 91 1.02 11.49 20.74
CA SER A 91 0.93 12.14 22.04
C SER A 91 -0.55 12.36 22.43
N ARG A 92 -0.81 12.59 23.73
CA ARG A 92 -2.17 12.88 24.21
C ARG A 92 -2.79 14.13 23.52
N LYS A 93 -1.95 15.10 23.15
CA LYS A 93 -2.38 16.29 22.40
C LYS A 93 -2.81 15.90 20.99
N GLN A 94 -1.97 15.15 20.27
CA GLN A 94 -2.29 14.70 18.91
C GLN A 94 -3.57 13.86 18.86
N VAL A 95 -3.81 13.01 19.85
CA VAL A 95 -5.06 12.24 19.93
C VAL A 95 -6.27 13.17 20.08
N LYS A 96 -6.17 14.23 20.88
CA LYS A 96 -7.24 15.25 21.02
C LYS A 96 -7.42 16.07 19.74
N ASP A 97 -6.34 16.29 19.01
CA ASP A 97 -6.34 17.00 17.74
C ASP A 97 -6.69 16.08 16.56
N HIS A 98 -7.30 14.92 16.81
CA HIS A 98 -7.82 13.97 15.82
C HIS A 98 -6.77 13.38 14.86
N TRP A 99 -5.51 13.29 15.28
CA TRP A 99 -4.48 12.60 14.49
C TRP A 99 -4.71 11.10 14.45
N ARG A 100 -4.61 10.52 13.24
CA ARG A 100 -4.80 9.11 12.96
C ARG A 100 -3.67 8.56 12.06
N LEU A 101 -3.49 7.25 12.08
CA LEU A 101 -2.76 6.56 11.02
C LEU A 101 -3.72 6.24 9.88
N ALA A 102 -3.52 6.86 8.72
CA ALA A 102 -4.41 6.69 7.57
C ALA A 102 -4.56 5.22 7.13
N CYS A 103 -3.54 4.39 7.34
CA CYS A 103 -3.60 2.96 7.04
C CYS A 103 -4.48 2.16 8.01
N GLN A 104 -4.73 2.68 9.22
CA GLN A 104 -5.59 2.04 10.24
C GLN A 104 -7.00 2.65 10.27
N CYS A 105 -7.15 3.87 9.78
CA CYS A 105 -8.44 4.55 9.68
C CYS A 105 -9.25 3.97 8.52
N LYS A 106 -10.45 3.46 8.82
CA LYS A 106 -11.38 2.91 7.81
C LYS A 106 -12.33 4.00 7.33
N VAL A 107 -12.53 4.06 6.03
CA VAL A 107 -13.52 4.92 5.38
C VAL A 107 -14.91 4.27 5.53
N LYS A 108 -15.79 4.90 6.30
CA LYS A 108 -17.15 4.38 6.57
C LYS A 108 -18.24 5.37 6.19
N GLU A 109 -17.92 6.63 6.16
CA GLU A 109 -18.81 7.76 5.93
C GLU A 109 -18.02 8.91 5.30
N ASP A 110 -18.64 10.02 4.99
CA ASP A 110 -17.95 11.21 4.51
C ASP A 110 -16.95 11.69 5.55
N MET A 111 -15.78 12.15 5.08
CA MET A 111 -14.67 12.51 5.96
C MET A 111 -14.10 13.87 5.60
N VAL A 112 -13.68 14.62 6.62
CA VAL A 112 -12.87 15.83 6.47
C VAL A 112 -11.48 15.55 7.01
N VAL A 113 -10.47 15.64 6.12
CA VAL A 113 -9.10 15.23 6.41
C VAL A 113 -8.14 16.37 6.12
N GLN A 114 -7.17 16.56 7.01
CA GLN A 114 -6.01 17.42 6.77
C GLN A 114 -4.74 16.56 6.68
N VAL A 115 -3.97 16.84 5.65
CA VAL A 115 -2.67 16.20 5.40
C VAL A 115 -1.61 17.29 5.27
N PRO A 116 -0.32 17.00 5.54
CA PRO A 116 0.76 17.96 5.34
C PRO A 116 0.81 18.46 3.89
N ASP A 117 1.08 19.75 3.69
CA ASP A 117 1.07 20.38 2.36
C ASP A 117 2.13 19.78 1.42
N GLU A 118 3.25 19.29 1.97
CA GLU A 118 4.31 18.62 1.20
C GLU A 118 3.80 17.40 0.43
N VAL A 119 2.68 16.80 0.85
CA VAL A 119 2.09 15.63 0.21
C VAL A 119 1.42 15.97 -1.12
N PHE A 120 1.02 17.22 -1.34
CA PHE A 120 0.43 17.67 -2.61
C PHE A 120 1.47 17.87 -3.72
N GLY A 121 2.75 17.98 -3.39
CA GLY A 121 3.86 18.10 -4.33
C GLY A 121 4.42 16.77 -4.86
N VAL A 122 3.85 15.63 -4.44
CA VAL A 122 4.34 14.31 -4.86
C VAL A 122 3.93 14.04 -6.30
N LYS A 123 4.94 13.83 -7.17
CA LYS A 123 4.77 13.40 -8.54
C LYS A 123 4.88 11.88 -8.65
N GLU A 124 4.06 11.27 -9.52
CA GLU A 124 4.21 9.88 -9.97
C GLU A 124 4.74 9.89 -11.41
N TRP A 125 5.76 9.08 -11.69
CA TRP A 125 6.33 8.91 -13.01
C TRP A 125 6.26 7.45 -13.46
N GLU A 126 5.95 7.25 -14.73
CA GLU A 126 6.20 5.98 -15.39
C GLU A 126 7.66 5.97 -15.86
N CYS A 127 8.47 5.11 -15.27
CA CYS A 127 9.90 5.05 -15.51
C CYS A 127 10.25 3.84 -16.40
N GLU A 128 11.22 4.01 -17.29
CA GLU A 128 11.77 2.92 -18.07
C GLU A 128 12.83 2.16 -17.27
N VAL A 129 12.75 0.82 -17.27
CA VAL A 129 13.77 -0.02 -16.61
C VAL A 129 15.00 -0.12 -17.50
N ILE A 130 16.10 0.45 -17.05
CA ILE A 130 17.40 0.43 -17.75
C ILE A 130 18.21 -0.81 -17.41
N SER A 131 18.16 -1.25 -16.15
CA SER A 131 18.88 -2.43 -15.67
C SER A 131 18.14 -3.11 -14.54
N ASN A 132 18.20 -4.46 -14.54
CA ASN A 132 17.69 -5.31 -13.47
C ASN A 132 18.54 -6.59 -13.39
N LYS A 133 19.80 -6.45 -13.01
CA LYS A 133 20.79 -7.56 -12.96
C LYS A 133 21.18 -7.91 -11.53
N ASN A 134 21.62 -9.13 -11.30
CA ASN A 134 22.18 -9.52 -10.02
C ASN A 134 23.55 -8.85 -9.80
N VAL A 135 23.76 -8.34 -8.60
CA VAL A 135 25.07 -7.87 -8.08
C VAL A 135 25.52 -8.69 -6.88
N ALA A 136 24.64 -9.56 -6.38
CA ALA A 136 24.94 -10.64 -5.46
C ALA A 136 23.88 -11.72 -5.64
N THR A 137 24.05 -12.89 -5.01
CA THR A 137 23.15 -14.05 -5.15
C THR A 137 21.66 -13.68 -4.99
N PHE A 138 21.32 -12.83 -4.03
CA PHE A 138 19.95 -12.42 -3.69
C PHE A 138 19.70 -10.92 -3.81
N ILE A 139 20.64 -10.16 -4.38
CA ILE A 139 20.53 -8.70 -4.52
C ILE A 139 20.59 -8.35 -5.99
N LYS A 140 19.60 -7.57 -6.43
CA LYS A 140 19.53 -7.02 -7.78
C LYS A 140 19.83 -5.52 -7.76
N GLU A 141 20.62 -5.09 -8.73
CA GLU A 141 20.70 -3.68 -9.09
C GLU A 141 19.52 -3.36 -10.01
N PHE A 142 18.68 -2.43 -9.60
CA PHE A 142 17.51 -2.02 -10.35
C PHE A 142 17.64 -0.53 -10.68
N ILE A 143 17.84 -0.23 -11.97
CA ILE A 143 18.04 1.13 -12.47
C ILE A 143 16.84 1.49 -13.34
N VAL A 144 16.25 2.65 -13.07
CA VAL A 144 15.15 3.21 -13.84
C VAL A 144 15.53 4.61 -14.34
N ALA A 145 15.07 4.95 -15.54
CA ALA A 145 15.18 6.30 -16.07
C ALA A 145 13.87 7.05 -15.88
N LEU A 146 13.97 8.30 -15.43
CA LEU A 146 12.84 9.23 -15.44
C LEU A 146 12.48 9.60 -16.89
N PRO A 147 11.23 10.01 -17.16
CA PRO A 147 10.85 10.56 -18.46
C PRO A 147 11.74 11.74 -18.87
N LYS A 148 11.92 11.93 -20.18
CA LYS A 148 12.77 13.02 -20.70
C LYS A 148 12.33 14.39 -20.18
N GLY A 149 13.30 15.13 -19.62
CA GLY A 149 13.08 16.48 -19.08
C GLY A 149 12.57 16.51 -17.64
N GLU A 150 12.29 15.34 -17.04
CA GLU A 150 11.94 15.26 -15.62
C GLU A 150 13.22 15.15 -14.78
N HIS A 151 13.18 15.78 -13.62
CA HIS A 151 14.23 15.71 -12.61
C HIS A 151 13.56 15.44 -11.25
N MET A 152 14.22 14.65 -10.42
CA MET A 152 13.79 14.36 -9.08
C MET A 152 14.77 14.95 -8.07
N ASP A 153 14.39 16.11 -7.52
CA ASP A 153 15.09 16.66 -6.37
C ASP A 153 14.76 15.85 -5.12
N PHE A 154 15.76 15.48 -4.35
CA PHE A 154 15.53 14.78 -3.10
C PHE A 154 16.50 15.27 -2.01
N ILE A 155 16.04 15.11 -0.78
CA ILE A 155 16.86 15.37 0.41
C ILE A 155 17.36 14.02 0.92
N PRO A 156 18.65 13.86 1.28
CA PRO A 156 19.18 12.64 1.89
C PRO A 156 18.33 12.19 3.07
N GLY A 157 17.97 10.90 3.10
CA GLY A 157 17.07 10.34 4.11
C GLY A 157 15.58 10.39 3.74
N SER A 158 15.19 11.05 2.65
CA SER A 158 13.89 10.87 2.04
C SER A 158 13.77 9.47 1.40
N TYR A 159 12.62 9.13 0.85
CA TYR A 159 12.41 7.84 0.20
C TYR A 159 11.56 8.00 -1.06
N ALA A 160 11.82 7.15 -2.04
CA ALA A 160 10.98 6.96 -3.20
C ALA A 160 10.00 5.81 -2.94
N GLN A 161 8.80 5.92 -3.48
CA GLN A 161 7.81 4.84 -3.44
C GLN A 161 7.72 4.19 -4.81
N ILE A 162 7.83 2.87 -4.86
CA ILE A 162 7.62 2.09 -6.07
C ILE A 162 6.25 1.43 -5.98
N LYS A 163 5.41 1.72 -6.98
CA LYS A 163 4.10 1.12 -7.15
C LYS A 163 4.24 -0.19 -7.93
N ILE A 164 3.82 -1.26 -7.31
CA ILE A 164 3.87 -2.61 -7.85
C ILE A 164 2.46 -2.99 -8.29
N PRO A 165 2.21 -3.22 -9.59
CA PRO A 165 0.89 -3.62 -10.09
C PRO A 165 0.54 -5.04 -9.66
N THR A 166 -0.64 -5.49 -10.04
CA THR A 166 -0.99 -6.92 -9.98
C THR A 166 -0.14 -7.70 -10.96
N TYR A 167 0.39 -8.85 -10.54
CA TYR A 167 1.16 -9.74 -11.41
C TYR A 167 1.05 -11.19 -10.97
N SER A 168 1.35 -12.10 -11.89
CA SER A 168 1.60 -13.51 -11.62
C SER A 168 2.89 -13.90 -12.36
N MET A 169 3.85 -14.42 -11.64
CA MET A 169 5.19 -14.73 -12.14
C MET A 169 5.59 -16.16 -11.79
N ASP A 170 6.14 -16.86 -12.76
CA ASP A 170 6.81 -18.16 -12.61
C ASP A 170 8.31 -17.95 -12.88
N TYR A 171 9.15 -18.09 -11.86
CA TYR A 171 10.58 -17.78 -11.97
C TYR A 171 11.30 -18.59 -13.05
N ASN A 172 10.82 -19.80 -13.35
CA ASN A 172 11.44 -20.60 -14.40
C ASN A 172 11.17 -20.06 -15.81
N LYS A 173 10.06 -19.35 -16.00
CA LYS A 173 9.61 -18.85 -17.30
C LYS A 173 9.92 -17.38 -17.51
N ASP A 174 9.72 -16.60 -16.44
CA ASP A 174 9.66 -15.15 -16.53
C ASP A 174 10.98 -14.48 -16.10
N ILE A 175 11.90 -15.22 -15.45
CA ILE A 175 13.22 -14.68 -15.10
C ILE A 175 14.21 -14.95 -16.25
N ASP A 176 14.75 -13.87 -16.79
CA ASP A 176 15.86 -13.94 -17.74
C ASP A 176 17.14 -14.34 -17.00
N LYS A 177 17.61 -15.57 -17.27
CA LYS A 177 18.82 -16.13 -16.64
C LYS A 177 20.10 -15.37 -17.01
N SER A 178 20.11 -14.69 -18.15
CA SER A 178 21.26 -13.89 -18.58
C SER A 178 21.52 -12.68 -17.67
N LEU A 179 20.48 -12.20 -16.97
CA LEU A 179 20.56 -11.07 -16.03
C LEU A 179 21.00 -11.48 -14.61
N ILE A 180 21.17 -12.79 -14.36
CA ILE A 180 21.59 -13.28 -13.04
C ILE A 180 23.11 -13.22 -12.87
N GLY A 181 23.86 -13.34 -13.94
CA GLY A 181 25.31 -13.50 -13.90
C GLY A 181 25.74 -14.95 -13.62
N PRO A 182 26.77 -15.45 -14.34
CA PRO A 182 27.19 -16.84 -14.25
C PRO A 182 27.71 -17.24 -12.85
N GLU A 183 28.26 -16.29 -12.10
CA GLU A 183 28.77 -16.50 -10.75
C GLU A 183 27.66 -16.78 -9.71
N TYR A 184 26.43 -16.34 -9.98
CA TYR A 184 25.30 -16.50 -9.05
C TYR A 184 24.37 -17.66 -9.41
N LEU A 185 24.39 -18.13 -10.67
CA LEU A 185 23.53 -19.22 -11.15
C LEU A 185 23.63 -20.50 -10.30
N PRO A 186 24.83 -20.99 -9.91
CA PRO A 186 24.93 -22.19 -9.09
C PRO A 186 24.20 -22.07 -7.74
N ALA A 187 24.22 -20.88 -7.15
CA ALA A 187 23.49 -20.63 -5.90
C ALA A 187 21.98 -20.61 -6.12
N TRP A 188 21.50 -20.02 -7.22
CA TRP A 188 20.08 -20.01 -7.58
C TRP A 188 19.55 -21.42 -7.80
N GLU A 189 20.32 -22.29 -8.45
CA GLU A 189 19.99 -23.71 -8.63
C GLU A 189 19.99 -24.46 -7.30
N LYS A 190 21.06 -24.31 -6.50
CA LYS A 190 21.18 -24.93 -5.18
C LYS A 190 20.02 -24.61 -4.25
N PHE A 191 19.55 -23.38 -4.26
CA PHE A 191 18.41 -22.94 -3.43
C PHE A 191 17.05 -23.15 -4.10
N GLY A 192 17.00 -23.70 -5.31
CA GLY A 192 15.75 -24.01 -6.02
C GLY A 192 14.92 -22.77 -6.38
N LEU A 193 15.57 -21.61 -6.60
CA LEU A 193 14.87 -20.34 -6.81
C LEU A 193 14.04 -20.33 -8.10
N PHE A 194 14.42 -21.07 -9.12
CA PHE A 194 13.65 -21.21 -10.36
C PHE A 194 12.31 -21.94 -10.17
N GLY A 195 12.14 -22.66 -9.06
CA GLY A 195 10.87 -23.31 -8.70
C GLY A 195 9.84 -22.36 -8.06
N LEU A 196 10.22 -21.11 -7.76
CA LEU A 196 9.35 -20.16 -7.10
C LEU A 196 8.27 -19.62 -8.05
N LYS A 197 7.09 -19.41 -7.47
CA LYS A 197 5.97 -18.72 -8.11
C LYS A 197 5.50 -17.61 -7.19
N CYS A 198 5.34 -16.42 -7.75
CA CYS A 198 4.88 -15.24 -7.02
C CYS A 198 3.60 -14.72 -7.64
N LYS A 199 2.68 -14.28 -6.80
CA LYS A 199 1.44 -13.68 -7.23
C LYS A 199 1.14 -12.45 -6.37
N ASN A 200 0.74 -11.38 -7.01
CA ASN A 200 0.27 -10.17 -6.36
C ASN A 200 -1.13 -9.84 -6.89
N ASP A 201 -2.15 -10.10 -6.10
CA ASP A 201 -3.55 -9.97 -6.50
C ASP A 201 -4.10 -8.54 -6.37
N SER A 202 -3.38 -7.65 -5.69
CA SER A 202 -3.74 -6.24 -5.54
C SER A 202 -2.49 -5.37 -5.63
N PRO A 203 -2.58 -4.16 -6.22
CA PRO A 203 -1.46 -3.23 -6.26
C PRO A 203 -0.89 -2.99 -4.87
N SER A 204 0.42 -2.90 -4.76
CA SER A 204 1.11 -2.60 -3.51
C SER A 204 2.19 -1.54 -3.72
N ILE A 205 2.55 -0.83 -2.65
CA ILE A 205 3.59 0.20 -2.68
C ILE A 205 4.71 -0.22 -1.75
N ARG A 206 5.95 0.00 -2.18
CA ARG A 206 7.16 -0.21 -1.38
C ARG A 206 8.00 1.05 -1.36
N ALA A 207 8.47 1.42 -0.17
CA ALA A 207 9.34 2.57 0.03
C ALA A 207 10.80 2.13 0.05
N TYR A 208 11.63 2.91 -0.64
CA TYR A 208 13.08 2.74 -0.67
C TYR A 208 13.75 4.04 -0.23
N SER A 209 14.58 3.97 0.80
CA SER A 209 15.30 5.14 1.30
C SER A 209 16.32 5.63 0.26
N MET A 210 16.38 6.94 0.11
CA MET A 210 17.31 7.60 -0.81
C MET A 210 18.59 7.92 -0.07
N ALA A 211 19.68 7.37 -0.55
CA ALA A 211 21.01 7.67 -0.06
C ALA A 211 21.62 8.84 -0.81
N ASN A 212 22.54 9.55 -0.17
CA ASN A 212 23.36 10.58 -0.81
C ASN A 212 24.64 9.94 -1.34
N TYR A 213 25.08 10.39 -2.50
CA TYR A 213 26.41 10.12 -3.03
C TYR A 213 27.37 11.24 -2.63
#